data_0d59133af690f97ade5132d001af3740
#
_entry.id   0d59133af690f97ade5132d001af3740
#
_cell.length_a   1.000
_cell.length_b   1.000
_cell.length_c   1.000
_cell.angle_alpha   90.00
_cell.angle_beta   90.00
_cell.angle_gamma   90.00
#
_symmetry.space_group_name_H-M   'P 1'
#
loop_
_entity.id
_entity.type
_entity.pdbx_description
1 polymer ?
#
loop_
_entity_poly.entity_id
_entity_poly.type
_entity_poly.pdbx_seq_one_letter_code
_entity_poly.pdbx_strand_id
1 'polypeptide(L)'
;IPAIGQTVREHGALFHVDAAQGAGKVAINLTEWPVDLMSFSAHKLYGPKGIGALYVGPRAEQRLQAQIHGGGHEGGLRSGTLATHQIAAMGAAFALAAEHFAEEAATIVRLRSRLLKQLGAIAGCCLNGSATQRIPHTLSLTFSEGEFNPAALLASIAFSATSACNSASNAPSHVLLALGHDALQASRTIRLSLGRFTTEQDIDQAVQLIKTACASAPAFWQ
;
A
#
# COMPACT_ATOMS: atom_id res chain seq x y z
N ILE A 1 -4.00 14.13 1.27
CA ILE A 1 -3.27 14.66 0.09
C ILE A 1 -3.73 16.11 -0.18
N PRO A 2 -5.04 16.45 -0.34
CA PRO A 2 -5.43 17.82 -0.66
C PRO A 2 -4.92 18.86 0.35
N ALA A 3 -5.06 18.65 1.65
CA ALA A 3 -4.60 19.59 2.68
C ALA A 3 -3.07 19.81 2.64
N ILE A 4 -2.29 18.76 2.46
CA ILE A 4 -0.83 18.88 2.31
C ILE A 4 -0.49 19.66 1.04
N GLY A 5 -1.16 19.35 -0.07
CA GLY A 5 -0.95 20.05 -1.34
C GLY A 5 -1.28 21.55 -1.25
N GLN A 6 -2.31 21.92 -0.50
CA GLN A 6 -2.63 23.33 -0.25
C GLN A 6 -1.48 24.03 0.48
N THR A 7 -1.00 23.46 1.58
CA THR A 7 0.16 24.01 2.33
C THR A 7 1.40 24.13 1.44
N VAL A 8 1.73 23.09 0.64
CA VAL A 8 2.88 23.11 -0.27
C VAL A 8 2.73 24.22 -1.32
N ARG A 9 1.52 24.42 -1.84
CA ARG A 9 1.22 25.47 -2.85
C ARG A 9 1.37 26.86 -2.27
N GLU A 10 0.93 27.09 -1.03
CA GLU A 10 1.09 28.36 -0.30
C GLU A 10 2.57 28.73 -0.13
N HIS A 11 3.46 27.76 -0.03
CA HIS A 11 4.91 27.96 0.05
C HIS A 11 5.62 27.97 -1.33
N GLY A 12 4.87 28.00 -2.44
CA GLY A 12 5.42 28.07 -3.81
C GLY A 12 6.16 26.81 -4.26
N ALA A 13 6.16 25.73 -3.47
CA ALA A 13 6.81 24.47 -3.80
C ALA A 13 5.98 23.63 -4.78
N LEU A 14 6.61 22.64 -5.42
CA LEU A 14 5.90 21.58 -6.17
C LEU A 14 5.59 20.42 -5.24
N PHE A 15 4.42 19.82 -5.46
CA PHE A 15 3.94 18.67 -4.70
C PHE A 15 3.90 17.41 -5.57
N HIS A 16 4.80 16.48 -5.27
CA HIS A 16 4.82 15.15 -5.88
C HIS A 16 4.23 14.11 -4.91
N VAL A 17 3.31 13.31 -5.39
CA VAL A 17 2.66 12.23 -4.65
C VAL A 17 3.00 10.89 -5.28
N ASP A 18 3.55 9.97 -4.53
CA ASP A 18 3.58 8.55 -4.90
C ASP A 18 2.20 7.94 -4.62
N ALA A 19 1.43 7.70 -5.68
CA ALA A 19 0.10 7.10 -5.63
C ALA A 19 0.10 5.61 -6.00
N ALA A 20 1.25 4.94 -6.00
CA ALA A 20 1.35 3.53 -6.37
C ALA A 20 0.44 2.62 -5.53
N GLN A 21 0.19 2.97 -4.27
CA GLN A 21 -0.74 2.24 -3.39
C GLN A 21 -2.15 2.86 -3.37
N GLY A 22 -2.32 4.09 -3.86
CA GLY A 22 -3.60 4.80 -3.81
C GLY A 22 -4.48 4.58 -5.04
N ALA A 23 -3.86 4.44 -6.20
CA ALA A 23 -4.58 4.27 -7.47
C ALA A 23 -5.54 3.07 -7.44
N GLY A 24 -6.80 3.28 -7.83
CA GLY A 24 -7.87 2.28 -7.80
C GLY A 24 -8.28 1.81 -6.39
N LYS A 25 -7.77 2.45 -5.33
CA LYS A 25 -8.12 2.13 -3.93
C LYS A 25 -8.77 3.30 -3.21
N VAL A 26 -8.46 4.51 -3.62
CA VAL A 26 -9.09 5.76 -3.18
C VAL A 26 -9.46 6.60 -4.39
N ALA A 27 -10.50 7.40 -4.27
CA ALA A 27 -10.86 8.34 -5.32
C ALA A 27 -9.75 9.40 -5.45
N ILE A 28 -9.20 9.54 -6.64
CA ILE A 28 -8.19 10.54 -6.98
C ILE A 28 -8.80 11.50 -8.00
N ASN A 29 -8.82 12.80 -7.68
CA ASN A 29 -9.28 13.83 -8.60
C ASN A 29 -8.18 14.89 -8.79
N LEU A 30 -7.43 14.77 -9.86
CA LEU A 30 -6.31 15.66 -10.18
C LEU A 30 -6.76 17.03 -10.71
N THR A 31 -8.03 17.22 -11.04
CA THR A 31 -8.56 18.54 -11.41
C THR A 31 -8.84 19.40 -10.18
N GLU A 32 -9.12 18.78 -9.03
CA GLU A 32 -9.44 19.46 -7.78
C GLU A 32 -8.25 19.46 -6.79
N TRP A 33 -7.42 18.42 -6.85
CA TRP A 33 -6.33 18.27 -5.90
C TRP A 33 -5.14 19.13 -6.30
N PRO A 34 -4.56 19.90 -5.36
CA PRO A 34 -3.38 20.71 -5.62
C PRO A 34 -2.10 19.85 -5.68
N VAL A 35 -2.06 18.93 -6.62
CA VAL A 35 -0.93 18.03 -6.89
C VAL A 35 -0.28 18.43 -8.21
N ASP A 36 1.04 18.53 -8.23
CA ASP A 36 1.79 18.92 -9.41
C ASP A 36 2.37 17.70 -10.15
N LEU A 37 2.68 16.63 -9.42
CA LEU A 37 3.22 15.38 -9.94
C LEU A 37 2.60 14.21 -9.21
N MET A 38 2.26 13.13 -9.92
CA MET A 38 1.78 11.91 -9.28
C MET A 38 2.29 10.67 -10.00
N SER A 39 2.93 9.77 -9.25
CA SER A 39 3.47 8.52 -9.77
C SER A 39 2.49 7.37 -9.58
N PHE A 40 2.42 6.50 -10.58
CA PHE A 40 1.57 5.31 -10.59
C PHE A 40 2.36 4.07 -10.98
N SER A 41 1.92 2.91 -10.52
CA SER A 41 2.51 1.61 -10.88
C SER A 41 1.41 0.64 -11.31
N ALA A 42 1.53 0.05 -12.51
CA ALA A 42 0.51 -0.80 -13.07
C ALA A 42 0.29 -2.09 -12.27
N HIS A 43 1.37 -2.74 -11.80
CA HIS A 43 1.27 -4.05 -11.14
C HIS A 43 0.56 -4.01 -9.78
N LYS A 44 0.38 -2.84 -9.17
CA LYS A 44 -0.41 -2.68 -7.94
C LYS A 44 -1.90 -2.46 -8.20
N LEU A 45 -2.26 -2.37 -9.49
CA LEU A 45 -3.61 -2.24 -10.01
C LEU A 45 -4.03 -3.43 -10.87
N TYR A 46 -3.41 -4.60 -10.65
CA TYR A 46 -3.60 -5.83 -11.44
C TYR A 46 -3.14 -5.73 -12.89
N GLY A 47 -2.38 -4.69 -13.23
CA GLY A 47 -1.71 -4.52 -14.52
C GLY A 47 -0.34 -5.18 -14.57
N PRO A 48 0.40 -5.03 -15.69
CA PRO A 48 1.69 -5.68 -15.87
C PRO A 48 2.79 -5.06 -14.97
N LYS A 49 3.80 -5.88 -14.64
CA LYS A 49 5.05 -5.38 -14.07
C LYS A 49 5.88 -4.65 -15.12
N GLY A 50 6.78 -3.77 -14.68
CA GLY A 50 7.73 -3.10 -15.57
C GLY A 50 7.21 -1.82 -16.21
N ILE A 51 5.99 -1.39 -15.91
CA ILE A 51 5.40 -0.15 -16.41
C ILE A 51 4.76 0.66 -15.28
N GLY A 52 4.89 1.97 -15.38
CA GLY A 52 4.26 2.97 -14.54
C GLY A 52 3.97 4.22 -15.33
N ALA A 53 3.32 5.19 -14.71
CA ALA A 53 3.03 6.48 -15.29
C ALA A 53 3.35 7.61 -14.31
N LEU A 54 3.71 8.76 -14.85
CA LEU A 54 3.85 10.02 -14.13
C LEU A 54 2.83 11.02 -14.69
N TYR A 55 1.90 11.45 -13.83
CA TYR A 55 1.12 12.66 -14.12
C TYR A 55 2.00 13.88 -13.90
N VAL A 56 1.97 14.78 -14.86
CA VAL A 56 2.67 16.08 -14.83
C VAL A 56 1.62 17.17 -14.97
N GLY A 57 1.41 17.92 -13.89
CA GLY A 57 0.52 19.06 -13.89
C GLY A 57 1.15 20.31 -14.49
N PRO A 58 0.34 21.31 -14.91
CA PRO A 58 0.82 22.50 -15.64
C PRO A 58 1.92 23.30 -14.89
N ARG A 59 1.89 23.32 -13.56
CA ARG A 59 2.92 24.02 -12.75
C ARG A 59 4.29 23.31 -12.79
N ALA A 60 4.29 22.00 -12.98
CA ALA A 60 5.51 21.19 -13.03
C ALA A 60 6.10 21.09 -14.42
N GLU A 61 5.28 21.20 -15.46
CA GLU A 61 5.68 20.96 -16.86
C GLU A 61 6.90 21.77 -17.29
N GLN A 62 6.94 23.05 -16.98
CA GLN A 62 8.05 23.94 -17.33
C GLN A 62 9.28 23.82 -16.41
N ARG A 63 9.15 23.07 -15.30
CA ARG A 63 10.20 22.92 -14.27
C ARG A 63 10.85 21.55 -14.30
N LEU A 64 10.29 20.61 -15.05
CA LEU A 64 10.86 19.28 -15.21
C LEU A 64 11.97 19.28 -16.28
N GLN A 65 12.99 18.49 -15.99
CA GLN A 65 14.05 18.20 -16.94
C GLN A 65 14.09 16.70 -17.22
N ALA A 66 14.18 16.35 -18.50
CA ALA A 66 14.34 14.97 -18.91
C ALA A 66 15.61 14.37 -18.30
N GLN A 67 15.51 13.15 -17.79
CA GLN A 67 16.64 12.38 -17.28
C GLN A 67 17.11 11.34 -18.31
N ILE A 68 16.26 11.00 -19.29
CA ILE A 68 16.54 10.03 -20.36
C ILE A 68 16.32 10.76 -21.68
N HIS A 69 17.41 11.09 -22.35
CA HIS A 69 17.43 11.82 -23.62
C HIS A 69 17.41 10.86 -24.82
N GLY A 70 17.02 11.37 -26.01
CA GLY A 70 17.01 10.62 -27.26
C GLY A 70 15.92 11.10 -28.24
N GLY A 71 15.09 10.19 -28.73
CA GLY A 71 14.13 10.43 -29.82
C GLY A 71 12.88 11.23 -29.46
N GLY A 72 12.81 11.91 -28.32
CA GLY A 72 11.72 12.83 -27.95
C GLY A 72 10.40 12.18 -27.56
N HIS A 73 10.39 10.90 -27.20
CA HIS A 73 9.18 10.22 -26.74
C HIS A 73 8.68 10.84 -25.43
N GLU A 74 7.38 10.63 -25.13
CA GLU A 74 6.69 11.17 -23.96
C GLU A 74 6.84 12.71 -23.84
N GLY A 75 6.61 13.42 -24.93
CA GLY A 75 6.77 14.88 -24.98
C GLY A 75 8.19 15.37 -24.71
N GLY A 76 9.20 14.52 -24.94
CA GLY A 76 10.60 14.82 -24.66
C GLY A 76 11.04 14.52 -23.23
N LEU A 77 10.13 14.19 -22.33
CA LEU A 77 10.44 13.96 -20.91
C LEU A 77 11.12 12.60 -20.65
N ARG A 78 10.82 11.59 -21.48
CA ARG A 78 11.40 10.26 -21.33
C ARG A 78 11.55 9.59 -22.70
N SER A 79 12.73 9.62 -23.25
CA SER A 79 13.02 9.00 -24.54
C SER A 79 13.23 7.49 -24.43
N GLY A 80 13.03 6.80 -25.54
CA GLY A 80 13.15 5.34 -25.71
C GLY A 80 11.87 4.76 -26.31
N THR A 81 11.99 3.74 -27.14
CA THR A 81 10.86 3.08 -27.78
C THR A 81 9.82 2.66 -26.73
N LEU A 82 8.58 3.02 -26.96
CA LEU A 82 7.49 2.76 -26.02
C LEU A 82 7.16 1.26 -25.96
N ALA A 83 7.00 0.74 -24.76
CA ALA A 83 6.51 -0.62 -24.50
C ALA A 83 4.99 -0.67 -24.69
N THR A 84 4.50 -0.57 -25.92
CA THR A 84 3.10 -0.35 -26.27
C THR A 84 2.15 -1.40 -25.68
N HIS A 85 2.57 -2.66 -25.62
CA HIS A 85 1.81 -3.76 -25.00
C HIS A 85 1.61 -3.54 -23.49
N GLN A 86 2.64 -3.08 -22.78
CA GLN A 86 2.54 -2.78 -21.34
C GLN A 86 1.70 -1.51 -21.09
N ILE A 87 1.82 -0.50 -21.95
CA ILE A 87 1.04 0.73 -21.87
C ILE A 87 -0.45 0.42 -22.07
N ALA A 88 -0.78 -0.34 -23.12
CA ALA A 88 -2.15 -0.76 -23.39
C ALA A 88 -2.74 -1.57 -22.22
N ALA A 89 -1.98 -2.52 -21.67
CA ALA A 89 -2.39 -3.33 -20.53
C ALA A 89 -2.55 -2.50 -19.24
N MET A 90 -1.68 -1.50 -19.02
CA MET A 90 -1.83 -0.55 -17.92
C MET A 90 -3.12 0.27 -18.09
N GLY A 91 -3.39 0.79 -19.30
CA GLY A 91 -4.62 1.52 -19.60
C GLY A 91 -5.87 0.69 -19.31
N ALA A 92 -5.89 -0.58 -19.74
CA ALA A 92 -6.98 -1.51 -19.44
C ALA A 92 -7.17 -1.75 -17.93
N ALA A 93 -6.06 -1.90 -17.18
CA ALA A 93 -6.11 -2.06 -15.72
C ALA A 93 -6.70 -0.83 -15.01
N PHE A 94 -6.36 0.38 -15.47
CA PHE A 94 -6.94 1.62 -14.95
C PHE A 94 -8.43 1.73 -15.30
N ALA A 95 -8.84 1.39 -16.52
CA ALA A 95 -10.24 1.40 -16.94
C ALA A 95 -11.08 0.46 -16.08
N LEU A 96 -10.64 -0.79 -15.89
CA LEU A 96 -11.32 -1.77 -15.03
C LEU A 96 -11.37 -1.31 -13.57
N ALA A 97 -10.30 -0.70 -13.06
CA ALA A 97 -10.30 -0.18 -11.70
C ALA A 97 -11.26 1.00 -11.52
N ALA A 98 -11.45 1.84 -12.53
CA ALA A 98 -12.43 2.92 -12.50
C ALA A 98 -13.87 2.38 -12.58
N GLU A 99 -14.12 1.40 -13.46
CA GLU A 99 -15.44 0.78 -13.65
C GLU A 99 -15.94 0.09 -12.37
N HIS A 100 -15.07 -0.67 -11.71
CA HIS A 100 -15.44 -1.46 -10.52
C HIS A 100 -15.12 -0.76 -9.19
N PHE A 101 -14.68 0.51 -9.20
CA PHE A 101 -14.18 1.22 -8.02
C PHE A 101 -15.13 1.17 -6.83
N ALA A 102 -16.41 1.51 -7.03
CA ALA A 102 -17.38 1.60 -5.95
C ALA A 102 -17.66 0.26 -5.28
N GLU A 103 -17.83 -0.79 -6.10
CA GLU A 103 -18.10 -2.16 -5.63
C GLU A 103 -16.88 -2.74 -4.88
N GLU A 104 -15.69 -2.61 -5.48
CA GLU A 104 -14.43 -3.08 -4.85
C GLU A 104 -14.15 -2.35 -3.54
N ALA A 105 -14.33 -1.03 -3.51
CA ALA A 105 -14.13 -0.24 -2.30
C ALA A 105 -15.07 -0.67 -1.17
N ALA A 106 -16.36 -0.88 -1.46
CA ALA A 106 -17.34 -1.35 -0.50
C ALA A 106 -16.99 -2.75 0.03
N THR A 107 -16.62 -3.66 -0.86
CA THR A 107 -16.21 -5.03 -0.51
C THR A 107 -14.97 -5.05 0.36
N ILE A 108 -13.93 -4.29 0.01
CA ILE A 108 -12.69 -4.20 0.80
C ILE A 108 -12.97 -3.61 2.20
N VAL A 109 -13.79 -2.58 2.30
CA VAL A 109 -14.17 -1.99 3.60
C VAL A 109 -14.90 -3.02 4.47
N ARG A 110 -15.82 -3.80 3.89
CA ARG A 110 -16.57 -4.85 4.59
C ARG A 110 -15.63 -5.97 5.08
N LEU A 111 -14.75 -6.48 4.22
CA LEU A 111 -13.78 -7.52 4.56
C LEU A 111 -12.77 -7.04 5.61
N ARG A 112 -12.29 -5.79 5.49
CA ARG A 112 -11.43 -5.15 6.49
C ARG A 112 -12.10 -5.09 7.85
N SER A 113 -13.35 -4.66 7.88
CA SER A 113 -14.12 -4.55 9.13
C SER A 113 -14.32 -5.91 9.80
N ARG A 114 -14.59 -6.95 8.98
CA ARG A 114 -14.67 -8.34 9.45
C ARG A 114 -13.34 -8.79 10.07
N LEU A 115 -12.23 -8.57 9.38
CA LEU A 115 -10.89 -8.91 9.84
C LEU A 115 -10.54 -8.22 11.16
N LEU A 116 -10.72 -6.90 11.22
CA LEU A 116 -10.42 -6.11 12.42
C LEU A 116 -11.30 -6.50 13.62
N LYS A 117 -12.59 -6.76 13.40
CA LYS A 117 -13.49 -7.21 14.46
C LYS A 117 -13.02 -8.54 15.08
N GLN A 118 -12.58 -9.49 14.25
CA GLN A 118 -12.15 -10.80 14.71
C GLN A 118 -10.76 -10.78 15.36
N LEU A 119 -9.83 -9.98 14.83
CA LEU A 119 -8.47 -9.83 15.38
C LEU A 119 -8.44 -8.94 16.62
N GLY A 120 -9.35 -7.97 16.74
CA GLY A 120 -9.48 -7.14 17.93
C GLY A 120 -9.87 -7.89 19.20
N ALA A 121 -10.31 -9.14 19.08
CA ALA A 121 -10.54 -10.05 20.22
C ALA A 121 -9.25 -10.72 20.74
N ILE A 122 -8.11 -10.57 20.03
CA ILE A 122 -6.81 -11.08 20.46
C ILE A 122 -6.18 -10.03 21.38
N ALA A 123 -5.81 -10.44 22.59
CA ALA A 123 -5.13 -9.56 23.53
C ALA A 123 -3.83 -9.00 22.91
N GLY A 124 -3.57 -7.71 23.13
CA GLY A 124 -2.40 -7.04 22.59
C GLY A 124 -2.39 -6.80 21.07
N CYS A 125 -3.45 -7.14 20.32
CA CYS A 125 -3.53 -6.83 18.91
C CYS A 125 -3.89 -5.37 18.70
N CYS A 126 -2.97 -4.58 18.11
CA CYS A 126 -3.14 -3.16 17.87
C CYS A 126 -3.04 -2.84 16.37
N LEU A 127 -3.95 -1.98 15.87
CA LEU A 127 -3.89 -1.42 14.54
C LEU A 127 -2.94 -0.21 14.53
N ASN A 128 -1.91 -0.24 13.69
CA ASN A 128 -0.98 0.86 13.54
C ASN A 128 -1.54 1.99 12.67
N GLY A 129 -1.36 3.23 13.12
CA GLY A 129 -1.83 4.43 12.44
C GLY A 129 -3.33 4.71 12.65
N SER A 130 -3.86 5.68 11.89
CA SER A 130 -5.26 6.09 12.01
C SER A 130 -6.22 4.97 11.62
N ALA A 131 -7.28 4.78 12.38
CA ALA A 131 -8.34 3.83 12.04
C ALA A 131 -9.20 4.27 10.84
N THR A 132 -9.29 5.58 10.59
CA THR A 132 -10.17 6.18 9.59
C THR A 132 -9.43 6.82 8.42
N GLN A 133 -8.35 7.55 8.67
CA GLN A 133 -7.57 8.25 7.64
C GLN A 133 -6.47 7.36 7.08
N ARG A 134 -6.86 6.38 6.29
CA ARG A 134 -5.97 5.38 5.69
C ARG A 134 -6.51 4.83 4.38
N ILE A 135 -5.64 4.24 3.58
CA ILE A 135 -6.08 3.42 2.44
C ILE A 135 -6.81 2.17 2.98
N PRO A 136 -7.94 1.77 2.36
CA PRO A 136 -8.83 0.78 2.96
C PRO A 136 -8.27 -0.65 2.96
N HIS A 137 -7.42 -0.99 2.00
CA HIS A 137 -7.04 -2.38 1.70
C HIS A 137 -5.82 -2.88 2.47
N THR A 138 -5.09 -2.04 3.20
CA THR A 138 -3.86 -2.43 3.90
C THR A 138 -3.98 -2.17 5.39
N LEU A 139 -3.62 -3.17 6.19
CA LEU A 139 -3.62 -3.15 7.63
C LEU A 139 -2.23 -3.50 8.16
N SER A 140 -1.69 -2.67 9.03
CA SER A 140 -0.49 -2.97 9.81
C SER A 140 -0.92 -3.27 11.24
N LEU A 141 -0.64 -4.47 11.73
CA LEU A 141 -1.11 -4.99 13.01
C LEU A 141 0.09 -5.43 13.83
N THR A 142 0.20 -4.91 15.05
CA THR A 142 1.21 -5.28 16.04
C THR A 142 0.56 -6.15 17.11
N PHE A 143 1.24 -7.22 17.52
CA PHE A 143 0.84 -8.12 18.61
C PHE A 143 1.78 -7.89 19.78
N SER A 144 1.38 -7.03 20.73
CA SER A 144 2.24 -6.60 21.84
C SER A 144 2.29 -7.60 23.00
N GLU A 145 1.29 -8.47 23.11
CA GLU A 145 1.20 -9.49 24.16
C GLU A 145 1.52 -10.88 23.62
N GLY A 146 1.95 -11.79 24.50
CA GLY A 146 2.31 -13.16 24.14
C GLY A 146 3.61 -13.25 23.32
N GLU A 147 3.81 -14.40 22.72
CA GLU A 147 5.02 -14.70 21.91
C GLU A 147 4.69 -14.86 20.42
N PHE A 148 3.95 -13.90 19.86
CA PHE A 148 3.62 -13.95 18.45
C PHE A 148 4.88 -13.94 17.57
N ASN A 149 5.05 -15.00 16.76
CA ASN A 149 6.11 -15.11 15.78
C ASN A 149 5.52 -15.10 14.36
N PRO A 150 5.66 -14.01 13.61
CA PRO A 150 5.17 -13.93 12.23
C PRO A 150 5.72 -15.03 11.31
N ALA A 151 6.93 -15.52 11.55
CA ALA A 151 7.56 -16.55 10.70
C ALA A 151 6.73 -17.86 10.67
N ALA A 152 5.98 -18.17 11.73
CA ALA A 152 5.09 -19.33 11.76
C ALA A 152 3.95 -19.28 10.73
N LEU A 153 3.64 -18.08 10.22
CA LEU A 153 2.57 -17.87 9.24
C LEU A 153 3.05 -17.95 7.78
N LEU A 154 4.37 -17.91 7.51
CA LEU A 154 4.92 -17.76 6.16
C LEU A 154 4.52 -18.88 5.18
N ALA A 155 4.29 -20.09 5.69
CA ALA A 155 3.84 -21.21 4.86
C ALA A 155 2.34 -21.19 4.53
N SER A 156 1.56 -20.38 5.24
CA SER A 156 0.10 -20.44 5.22
C SER A 156 -0.58 -19.15 4.79
N ILE A 157 0.05 -18.00 5.02
CA ILE A 157 -0.50 -16.67 4.68
C ILE A 157 0.56 -15.84 3.97
N ALA A 158 0.18 -15.22 2.86
CA ALA A 158 0.98 -14.19 2.23
C ALA A 158 0.79 -12.85 2.99
N PHE A 159 1.82 -12.42 3.69
CA PHE A 159 1.86 -11.14 4.41
C PHE A 159 3.22 -10.46 4.24
N SER A 160 3.36 -9.23 4.69
CA SER A 160 4.65 -8.54 4.80
C SER A 160 4.94 -8.20 6.26
N ALA A 161 6.15 -8.47 6.72
CA ALA A 161 6.65 -7.98 8.01
C ALA A 161 7.17 -6.54 7.91
N THR A 162 7.70 -6.16 6.73
CA THR A 162 8.26 -4.82 6.45
C THR A 162 7.78 -4.30 5.09
N SER A 163 8.21 -3.10 4.68
CA SER A 163 8.04 -2.68 3.28
C SER A 163 8.89 -3.55 2.36
N ALA A 164 8.43 -3.80 1.12
CA ALA A 164 9.15 -4.59 0.13
C ALA A 164 10.57 -4.03 -0.15
N CYS A 165 10.76 -2.73 -0.07
CA CYS A 165 12.05 -2.06 -0.30
C CYS A 165 13.05 -2.32 0.84
N ASN A 166 12.60 -2.65 2.05
CA ASN A 166 13.45 -2.91 3.22
C ASN A 166 13.58 -4.41 3.54
N SER A 167 13.05 -5.29 2.69
CA SER A 167 13.07 -6.74 2.92
C SER A 167 14.48 -7.35 2.95
N ALA A 168 15.49 -6.64 2.44
CA ALA A 168 16.89 -7.06 2.48
C ALA A 168 17.60 -6.71 3.80
N SER A 169 16.97 -5.94 4.69
CA SER A 169 17.54 -5.54 5.98
C SER A 169 16.77 -6.18 7.13
N ASN A 170 17.49 -6.73 8.12
CA ASN A 170 16.90 -7.24 9.36
C ASN A 170 16.57 -6.12 10.36
N ALA A 171 16.72 -4.86 9.97
CA ALA A 171 16.44 -3.72 10.85
C ALA A 171 14.93 -3.54 11.07
N PRO A 172 14.49 -3.14 12.27
CA PRO A 172 13.11 -2.79 12.53
C PRO A 172 12.63 -1.67 11.59
N SER A 173 11.36 -1.66 11.24
CA SER A 173 10.78 -0.60 10.42
C SER A 173 10.92 0.76 11.11
N HIS A 174 11.61 1.71 10.48
CA HIS A 174 11.73 3.07 10.99
C HIS A 174 10.37 3.76 11.16
N VAL A 175 9.35 3.36 10.37
CA VAL A 175 7.98 3.87 10.50
C VAL A 175 7.35 3.38 11.80
N LEU A 176 7.51 2.10 12.15
CA LEU A 176 6.99 1.54 13.40
C LEU A 176 7.69 2.17 14.61
N LEU A 177 9.00 2.35 14.55
CA LEU A 177 9.75 3.06 15.59
C LEU A 177 9.26 4.51 15.76
N ALA A 178 9.02 5.22 14.66
CA ALA A 178 8.46 6.59 14.69
C ALA A 178 7.03 6.65 15.24
N LEU A 179 6.27 5.57 15.15
CA LEU A 179 4.95 5.42 15.76
C LEU A 179 5.01 5.07 17.26
N GLY A 180 6.21 4.93 17.83
CA GLY A 180 6.42 4.66 19.26
C GLY A 180 6.57 3.18 19.63
N HIS A 181 6.62 2.28 18.65
CA HIS A 181 6.90 0.87 18.91
C HIS A 181 8.39 0.64 19.20
N ASP A 182 8.69 -0.28 20.08
CA ASP A 182 10.05 -0.78 20.26
C ASP A 182 10.43 -1.82 19.19
N ALA A 183 11.68 -2.30 19.21
CA ALA A 183 12.18 -3.27 18.22
C ALA A 183 11.46 -4.61 18.31
N LEU A 184 11.07 -5.04 19.51
CA LEU A 184 10.35 -6.30 19.73
C LEU A 184 8.92 -6.19 19.17
N GLN A 185 8.20 -5.12 19.45
CA GLN A 185 6.88 -4.84 18.90
C GLN A 185 6.92 -4.73 17.38
N ALA A 186 7.95 -4.06 16.82
CA ALA A 186 8.15 -3.98 15.39
C ALA A 186 8.38 -5.36 14.74
N SER A 187 9.10 -6.28 15.40
CA SER A 187 9.30 -7.65 14.93
C SER A 187 8.03 -8.52 14.99
N ARG A 188 7.09 -8.15 15.86
CA ARG A 188 5.77 -8.79 16.02
C ARG A 188 4.67 -8.09 15.23
N THR A 189 5.05 -7.34 14.19
CA THR A 189 4.11 -6.60 13.33
C THR A 189 3.99 -7.30 11.99
N ILE A 190 2.75 -7.49 11.53
CA ILE A 190 2.45 -7.95 10.18
C ILE A 190 1.63 -6.92 9.42
N ARG A 191 1.84 -6.87 8.09
CA ARG A 191 1.02 -6.09 7.18
C ARG A 191 0.20 -7.02 6.30
N LEU A 192 -1.10 -6.97 6.46
CA LEU A 192 -2.06 -7.69 5.63
C LEU A 192 -2.61 -6.76 4.57
N SER A 193 -2.78 -7.28 3.36
CA SER A 193 -3.36 -6.52 2.24
C SER A 193 -4.50 -7.32 1.61
N LEU A 194 -5.65 -6.68 1.51
CA LEU A 194 -6.84 -7.23 0.87
C LEU A 194 -6.88 -6.81 -0.60
N GLY A 195 -7.43 -7.62 -1.45
CA GLY A 195 -7.53 -7.34 -2.88
C GLY A 195 -8.88 -7.70 -3.46
N ARG A 196 -9.02 -7.47 -4.77
CA ARG A 196 -10.23 -7.76 -5.58
C ARG A 196 -10.75 -9.19 -5.39
N PHE A 197 -9.84 -10.15 -5.25
CA PHE A 197 -10.17 -11.57 -5.18
C PHE A 197 -10.24 -12.12 -3.75
N THR A 198 -10.06 -11.27 -2.73
CA THR A 198 -10.15 -11.70 -1.33
C THR A 198 -11.60 -12.00 -0.97
N THR A 199 -11.83 -13.17 -0.38
CA THR A 199 -13.14 -13.66 0.06
C THR A 199 -13.31 -13.58 1.58
N GLU A 200 -14.53 -13.74 2.08
CA GLU A 200 -14.77 -13.88 3.53
C GLU A 200 -14.11 -15.12 4.12
N GLN A 201 -14.06 -16.20 3.34
CA GLN A 201 -13.39 -17.44 3.75
C GLN A 201 -11.89 -17.22 3.95
N ASP A 202 -11.22 -16.46 3.06
CA ASP A 202 -9.80 -16.11 3.22
C ASP A 202 -9.58 -15.32 4.51
N ILE A 203 -10.49 -14.38 4.83
CA ILE A 203 -10.44 -13.62 6.09
C ILE A 203 -10.55 -14.53 7.30
N ASP A 204 -11.55 -15.40 7.32
CA ASP A 204 -11.80 -16.30 8.45
C ASP A 204 -10.64 -17.29 8.64
N GLN A 205 -10.09 -17.84 7.56
CA GLN A 205 -8.92 -18.71 7.58
C GLN A 205 -7.68 -17.97 8.11
N ALA A 206 -7.42 -16.76 7.61
CA ALA A 206 -6.30 -15.94 8.09
C ALA A 206 -6.41 -15.63 9.59
N VAL A 207 -7.61 -15.31 10.07
CA VAL A 207 -7.85 -15.07 11.50
C VAL A 207 -7.56 -16.32 12.34
N GLN A 208 -7.99 -17.51 11.90
CA GLN A 208 -7.72 -18.74 12.64
C GLN A 208 -6.22 -19.06 12.71
N LEU A 209 -5.50 -18.88 11.60
CA LEU A 209 -4.05 -19.09 11.56
C LEU A 209 -3.31 -18.11 12.47
N ILE A 210 -3.70 -16.83 12.47
CA ILE A 210 -3.12 -15.81 13.36
C ILE A 210 -3.42 -16.14 14.84
N LYS A 211 -4.66 -16.52 15.17
CA LYS A 211 -5.01 -16.95 16.53
C LYS A 211 -4.18 -18.15 17.01
N THR A 212 -3.99 -19.12 16.14
CA THR A 212 -3.14 -20.29 16.43
C THR A 212 -1.70 -19.87 16.67
N ALA A 213 -1.15 -18.97 15.82
CA ALA A 213 0.21 -18.45 15.99
C ALA A 213 0.40 -17.63 17.28
N CYS A 214 -0.65 -16.95 17.75
CA CYS A 214 -0.63 -16.25 19.05
C CYS A 214 -0.76 -17.20 20.26
N ALA A 215 -1.41 -18.35 20.08
CA ALA A 215 -1.63 -19.33 21.15
C ALA A 215 -0.48 -20.34 21.27
N SER A 216 0.28 -20.55 20.20
CA SER A 216 1.40 -21.49 20.12
C SER A 216 2.69 -20.85 20.61
N ALA A 217 2.73 -20.38 21.88
CA ALA A 217 4.00 -20.16 22.55
C ALA A 217 4.71 -21.54 22.61
N PRO A 218 5.92 -21.73 22.13
CA PRO A 218 6.64 -22.97 22.36
C PRO A 218 6.84 -23.10 23.87
N ALA A 219 6.28 -24.16 24.45
CA ALA A 219 6.70 -24.63 25.76
C ALA A 219 8.14 -25.18 25.62
N PHE A 220 9.11 -24.27 25.49
CA PHE A 220 10.51 -24.58 25.59
C PHE A 220 10.95 -24.25 27.00
N TRP A 221 11.45 -25.30 27.70
CA TRP A 221 12.01 -25.33 29.04
C TRP A 221 10.99 -25.47 30.18
N GLN A 222 10.46 -26.68 30.38
CA GLN A 222 10.39 -27.29 31.71
C GLN A 222 11.54 -28.25 31.89
#